data_7730c686e12f8b3fe9dc059439cb5b72
#
_entry.id   7730c686e12f8b3fe9dc059439cb5b72
#
_cell.length_a   1.000
_cell.length_b   1.000
_cell.length_c   1.000
_cell.angle_alpha   90.00
_cell.angle_beta   90.00
_cell.angle_gamma   90.00
#
_symmetry.space_group_name_H-M   'P 1'
#
loop_
_entity.id
_entity.type
_entity.pdbx_description
1 polymer ?
#
loop_
_entity_poly.entity_id
_entity_poly.type
_entity_poly.pdbx_seq_one_letter_code
_entity_poly.pdbx_strand_id
1 'polypeptide(L)'
;MKLITAIVKPFKLDDVKAALKRAGVVGMTVSEVRGFGRQGGHTETYRGAEYQIDFVPKVKVEIVVDDPQVEAVIDALTDAARTDKIGDGKVWVTAISDLVRIRTGERGPDAV
;
A
#
# COMPACT_ATOMS: atom_id res chain seq x y z
N MET A 1 -16.64 4.52 4.54
CA MET A 1 -15.58 4.46 3.51
C MET A 1 -14.23 4.56 4.15
N LYS A 2 -13.29 3.79 3.63
CA LYS A 2 -11.93 3.74 4.14
C LYS A 2 -10.93 3.83 3.00
N LEU A 3 -9.79 4.45 3.28
CA LEU A 3 -8.61 4.39 2.43
C LEU A 3 -7.69 3.31 3.00
N ILE A 4 -7.42 2.30 2.22
CA ILE A 4 -6.43 1.27 2.56
C ILE A 4 -5.14 1.64 1.84
N THR A 5 -4.08 1.80 2.61
CA THR A 5 -2.76 2.14 2.09
C THR A 5 -1.81 1.00 2.43
N ALA A 6 -1.03 0.57 1.47
CA ALA A 6 -0.04 -0.47 1.67
C ALA A 6 1.29 -0.07 1.06
N ILE A 7 2.37 -0.43 1.75
CA ILE A 7 3.71 -0.33 1.19
C ILE A 7 4.18 -1.77 1.00
N VAL A 8 4.51 -2.12 -0.22
CA VAL A 8 4.85 -3.50 -0.59
C VAL A 8 6.15 -3.55 -1.39
N LYS A 9 6.75 -4.74 -1.47
CA LYS A 9 7.90 -4.96 -2.34
C LYS A 9 7.49 -4.81 -3.80
N PRO A 10 8.31 -4.15 -4.64
CA PRO A 10 7.93 -3.89 -6.04
C PRO A 10 7.56 -5.15 -6.83
N PHE A 11 8.28 -6.25 -6.63
CA PHE A 11 8.00 -7.48 -7.39
C PHE A 11 6.69 -8.16 -6.98
N LYS A 12 6.05 -7.72 -5.90
CA LYS A 12 4.76 -8.23 -5.46
C LYS A 12 3.57 -7.47 -6.05
N LEU A 13 3.81 -6.39 -6.76
CA LEU A 13 2.72 -5.53 -7.24
C LEU A 13 1.72 -6.28 -8.12
N ASP A 14 2.19 -7.12 -9.04
CA ASP A 14 1.28 -7.86 -9.91
C ASP A 14 0.42 -8.85 -9.13
N ASP A 15 1.00 -9.55 -8.16
CA ASP A 15 0.25 -10.47 -7.30
C ASP A 15 -0.79 -9.71 -6.47
N VAL A 16 -0.43 -8.56 -5.93
CA VAL A 16 -1.34 -7.71 -5.17
C VAL A 16 -2.50 -7.24 -6.05
N LYS A 17 -2.20 -6.75 -7.24
CA LYS A 17 -3.22 -6.31 -8.18
C LYS A 17 -4.21 -7.43 -8.51
N ALA A 18 -3.72 -8.63 -8.81
CA ALA A 18 -4.55 -9.77 -9.12
C ALA A 18 -5.45 -10.16 -7.94
N ALA A 19 -4.88 -10.18 -6.74
CA ALA A 19 -5.63 -10.52 -5.52
C ALA A 19 -6.72 -9.49 -5.23
N LEU A 20 -6.43 -8.20 -5.41
CA LEU A 20 -7.40 -7.14 -5.18
C LEU A 20 -8.56 -7.21 -6.19
N LYS A 21 -8.26 -7.49 -7.45
CA LYS A 21 -9.31 -7.70 -8.45
C LYS A 21 -10.23 -8.86 -8.08
N ARG A 22 -9.66 -9.98 -7.61
CA ARG A 22 -10.46 -11.12 -7.15
C ARG A 22 -11.31 -10.78 -5.93
N ALA A 23 -10.85 -9.85 -5.10
CA ALA A 23 -11.60 -9.41 -3.93
C ALA A 23 -12.66 -8.34 -4.25
N GLY A 24 -12.83 -8.00 -5.53
CA GLY A 24 -13.86 -7.06 -5.97
C GLY A 24 -13.42 -5.60 -6.02
N VAL A 25 -12.14 -5.32 -5.85
CA VAL A 25 -11.61 -3.96 -5.96
C VAL A 25 -11.65 -3.54 -7.43
N VAL A 26 -12.25 -2.37 -7.68
CA VAL A 26 -12.45 -1.86 -9.04
C VAL A 26 -11.40 -0.83 -9.45
N GLY A 27 -10.65 -0.30 -8.51
CA GLY A 27 -9.61 0.67 -8.81
C GLY A 27 -8.56 0.76 -7.72
N MET A 28 -7.35 1.10 -8.12
CA MET A 28 -6.25 1.30 -7.20
C MET A 28 -5.31 2.36 -7.77
N THR A 29 -4.64 3.07 -6.88
CA THR A 29 -3.61 4.03 -7.25
C THR A 29 -2.26 3.49 -6.77
N VAL A 30 -1.26 3.58 -7.62
CA VAL A 30 0.07 3.06 -7.34
C VAL A 30 1.08 4.18 -7.48
N SER A 31 1.98 4.27 -6.51
CA SER A 31 3.09 5.22 -6.53
C SER A 31 4.38 4.48 -6.25
N GLU A 32 5.43 4.85 -6.95
CA GLU A 32 6.77 4.39 -6.62
C GLU A 32 7.30 5.24 -5.47
N VAL A 33 7.77 4.59 -4.44
CA VAL A 33 8.30 5.25 -3.25
C VAL A 33 9.61 4.59 -2.85
N ARG A 34 10.32 5.22 -1.94
CA ARG A 34 11.51 4.64 -1.35
C ARG A 34 11.42 4.76 0.15
N GLY A 35 11.90 3.74 0.84
CA GLY A 35 11.87 3.73 2.28
C GLY A 35 13.04 2.99 2.86
N PHE A 36 13.25 3.18 4.14
CA PHE A 36 14.19 2.38 4.89
C PHE A 36 13.50 1.85 6.13
N GLY A 37 13.99 0.73 6.63
CA GLY A 37 13.43 0.11 7.80
C GLY A 37 14.30 -1.05 8.25
N ARG A 38 13.66 -2.05 8.84
CA ARG A 38 14.38 -3.19 9.43
C ARG A 38 15.02 -4.10 8.39
N GLN A 39 14.59 -4.05 7.13
CA GLN A 39 15.26 -4.78 6.07
C GLN A 39 16.68 -4.25 5.85
N GLY A 40 16.97 -3.11 6.46
CA GLY A 40 18.30 -2.53 6.48
C GLY A 40 18.69 -1.90 5.18
N GLY A 41 19.68 -1.29 5.15
CA GLY A 41 20.60 -0.79 4.25
C GLY A 41 21.93 -0.97 4.91
N HIS A 42 22.91 -0.28 4.47
CA HIS A 42 24.17 -0.25 5.17
C HIS A 42 24.41 1.12 5.79
N THR A 43 25.23 1.11 6.82
CA THR A 43 25.67 2.34 7.48
C THR A 43 26.97 2.79 6.87
N GLU A 44 27.02 4.05 6.47
CA GLU A 44 28.28 4.66 6.03
C GLU A 44 28.79 5.64 7.07
N THR A 45 30.12 5.73 7.17
CA THR A 45 30.77 6.67 8.06
C THR A 45 31.31 7.82 7.23
N TYR A 46 30.96 9.02 7.63
CA TYR A 46 31.45 10.24 6.99
C TYR A 46 31.84 11.23 8.07
N ARG A 47 33.10 11.65 8.06
CA ARG A 47 33.67 12.57 9.07
C ARG A 47 33.41 12.09 10.51
N GLY A 48 33.52 10.79 10.74
CA GLY A 48 33.33 10.19 12.05
C GLY A 48 31.89 10.02 12.50
N ALA A 49 30.94 10.38 11.67
CA ALA A 49 29.52 10.14 11.94
C ALA A 49 28.99 9.03 11.02
N GLU A 50 28.13 8.19 11.57
CA GLU A 50 27.49 7.13 10.80
C GLU A 50 26.17 7.62 10.24
N TYR A 51 25.90 7.27 8.98
CA TYR A 51 24.68 7.64 8.29
C TYR A 51 24.01 6.40 7.74
N GLN A 52 22.72 6.27 8.01
CA GLN A 52 21.88 5.29 7.35
C GLN A 52 21.42 5.93 6.05
N ILE A 53 22.00 5.54 4.94
CA ILE A 53 21.76 6.22 3.67
C ILE A 53 20.98 5.42 2.67
N ASP A 54 20.69 4.14 2.97
CA ASP A 54 20.06 3.29 2.00
C ASP A 54 18.54 3.39 2.07
N PHE A 55 18.00 3.91 0.99
CA PHE A 55 16.57 3.82 0.72
C PHE A 55 16.37 2.74 -0.33
N VAL A 56 15.45 1.83 -0.07
CA VAL A 56 15.11 0.77 -1.02
C VAL A 56 13.81 1.10 -1.74
N PRO A 57 13.71 0.71 -3.02
CA PRO A 57 12.46 0.90 -3.75
C PRO A 57 11.33 0.11 -3.13
N LYS A 58 10.18 0.75 -3.04
CA LYS A 58 8.92 0.16 -2.60
C LYS A 58 7.80 0.68 -3.50
N VAL A 59 6.64 0.08 -3.38
CA VAL A 59 5.45 0.54 -4.07
C VAL A 59 4.39 0.86 -3.03
N LYS A 60 3.76 2.02 -3.16
CA LYS A 60 2.60 2.39 -2.37
C LYS A 60 1.34 2.13 -3.18
N VAL A 61 0.44 1.36 -2.59
CA VAL A 61 -0.87 1.03 -3.17
C VAL A 61 -1.93 1.70 -2.31
N GLU A 62 -2.86 2.41 -2.95
CA GLU A 62 -3.96 3.07 -2.27
C GLU A 62 -5.27 2.65 -2.90
N ILE A 63 -6.23 2.25 -2.05
CA ILE A 63 -7.51 1.75 -2.48
C ILE A 63 -8.58 2.34 -1.58
N VAL A 64 -9.65 2.87 -2.19
CA VAL A 64 -10.83 3.29 -1.44
C VAL A 64 -11.86 2.17 -1.51
N VAL A 65 -12.38 1.78 -0.35
CA VAL A 65 -13.39 0.73 -0.24
C VAL A 65 -14.50 1.16 0.70
N ASP A 66 -15.66 0.53 0.56
CA ASP A 66 -16.71 0.69 1.55
C ASP A 66 -16.40 -0.17 2.78
N ASP A 67 -16.93 0.25 3.94
CA ASP A 67 -16.63 -0.36 5.23
C ASP A 67 -16.75 -1.89 5.24
N PRO A 68 -17.80 -2.49 4.67
CA PRO A 68 -17.95 -3.96 4.70
C PRO A 68 -16.85 -4.72 3.96
N GLN A 69 -16.11 -4.05 3.07
CA GLN A 69 -15.08 -4.71 2.24
C GLN A 69 -13.69 -4.70 2.89
N VAL A 70 -13.50 -3.91 3.95
CA VAL A 70 -12.18 -3.62 4.51
C VAL A 70 -11.41 -4.89 4.87
N GLU A 71 -12.00 -5.77 5.65
CA GLU A 71 -11.29 -6.96 6.14
C GLU A 71 -10.92 -7.91 5.00
N ALA A 72 -11.83 -8.14 4.06
CA ALA A 72 -11.55 -9.02 2.92
C ALA A 72 -10.42 -8.46 2.05
N VAL A 73 -10.39 -7.14 1.86
CA VAL A 73 -9.36 -6.49 1.06
C VAL A 73 -8.01 -6.53 1.77
N ILE A 74 -7.99 -6.26 3.08
CA ILE A 74 -6.76 -6.38 3.87
C ILE A 74 -6.18 -7.79 3.79
N ASP A 75 -7.03 -8.80 3.97
CA ASP A 75 -6.60 -10.20 3.93
C ASP A 75 -6.03 -10.56 2.54
N ALA A 76 -6.73 -10.20 1.47
CA ALA A 76 -6.28 -10.47 0.11
C ALA A 76 -4.94 -9.80 -0.18
N LEU A 77 -4.80 -8.55 0.21
CA LEU A 77 -3.58 -7.77 0.01
C LEU A 77 -2.41 -8.36 0.80
N THR A 78 -2.64 -8.65 2.07
CA THR A 78 -1.62 -9.17 2.97
C THR A 78 -1.12 -10.52 2.48
N ASP A 79 -2.02 -11.42 2.11
CA ASP A 79 -1.64 -12.74 1.61
C ASP A 79 -0.82 -12.65 0.32
N ALA A 80 -1.22 -11.77 -0.59
CA ALA A 80 -0.51 -11.60 -1.85
C ALA A 80 0.85 -10.96 -1.69
N ALA A 81 1.00 -10.05 -0.74
CA ALA A 81 2.23 -9.27 -0.54
C ALA A 81 3.26 -9.99 0.33
N ARG A 82 2.84 -10.99 1.08
CA ARG A 82 3.70 -11.65 2.09
C ARG A 82 4.78 -12.51 1.43
N THR A 83 6.02 -12.36 1.90
CA THR A 83 7.13 -13.27 1.60
C THR A 83 7.65 -13.95 2.87
N ASP A 84 7.18 -13.51 4.05
CA ASP A 84 7.65 -13.91 5.38
C ASP A 84 9.09 -13.47 5.67
N LYS A 85 9.55 -12.48 4.93
CA LYS A 85 10.88 -11.88 5.14
C LYS A 85 10.76 -10.43 5.56
N ILE A 86 11.78 -9.95 6.23
CA ILE A 86 11.89 -8.54 6.60
C ILE A 86 11.76 -7.69 5.34
N GLY A 87 11.00 -6.61 5.42
CA GLY A 87 10.79 -5.71 4.29
C GLY A 87 9.50 -5.95 3.53
N ASP A 88 8.64 -6.86 3.98
CA ASP A 88 7.36 -7.12 3.34
C ASP A 88 6.43 -5.91 3.32
N GLY A 89 6.63 -4.97 4.23
CA GLY A 89 5.84 -3.75 4.27
C GLY A 89 4.73 -3.77 5.29
N LYS A 90 3.82 -2.81 5.14
CA LYS A 90 2.73 -2.58 6.08
C LYS A 90 1.47 -2.19 5.35
N VAL A 91 0.34 -2.43 6.00
CA VAL A 91 -0.97 -1.98 5.55
C VAL A 91 -1.58 -1.18 6.68
N TRP A 92 -2.23 -0.05 6.35
CA TRP A 92 -3.00 0.69 7.33
C TRP A 92 -4.27 1.23 6.71
N VAL A 93 -5.21 1.61 7.56
CA VAL A 93 -6.54 2.04 7.15
C VAL A 93 -6.82 3.41 7.73
N THR A 94 -7.35 4.29 6.90
CA THR A 94 -7.73 5.65 7.29
C THR A 94 -9.20 5.88 6.95
N ALA A 95 -9.95 6.49 7.85
CA ALA A 95 -11.33 6.86 7.57
C ALA A 95 -11.36 7.99 6.52
N ILE A 96 -12.30 7.89 5.59
CA ILE A 96 -12.53 8.91 4.57
C ILE A 96 -13.86 9.60 4.91
N SER A 97 -13.84 10.92 5.01
CA SER A 97 -15.01 11.72 5.32
C SER A 97 -15.94 11.89 4.13
N ASP A 98 -15.39 11.97 2.93
CA ASP A 98 -16.15 12.19 1.71
C ASP A 98 -15.37 11.64 0.51
N LEU A 99 -16.09 11.26 -0.51
CA LEU A 99 -15.53 10.76 -1.76
C LEU A 99 -16.41 11.25 -2.90
N VAL A 100 -15.81 11.79 -3.95
CA VAL A 100 -16.54 12.27 -5.12
C VAL A 100 -15.91 11.65 -6.35
N ARG A 101 -16.71 11.01 -7.19
CA ARG A 101 -16.25 10.55 -8.50
C ARG A 101 -16.30 11.75 -9.46
N ILE A 102 -15.15 12.11 -10.00
CA ILE A 102 -15.04 13.35 -10.80
C ILE A 102 -15.94 13.30 -12.02
N ARG A 103 -15.97 12.18 -12.74
CA ARG A 103 -16.74 12.07 -13.99
C ARG A 103 -18.24 12.23 -13.80
N THR A 104 -18.77 11.66 -12.73
CA THR A 104 -20.23 11.58 -12.52
C THR A 104 -20.74 12.53 -11.46
N GLY A 105 -19.88 13.01 -10.57
CA GLY A 105 -20.29 13.80 -9.41
C GLY A 105 -20.95 12.97 -8.30
N GLU A 106 -21.00 11.65 -8.44
CA GLU A 106 -21.50 10.78 -7.37
C GLU A 106 -20.66 10.91 -6.13
N ARG A 107 -21.29 10.79 -4.97
CA ARG A 107 -20.63 10.98 -3.67
C ARG A 107 -20.85 9.78 -2.76
N GLY A 108 -19.93 9.64 -1.79
CA GLY A 108 -20.04 8.59 -0.78
C GLY A 108 -19.81 7.20 -1.37
N PRO A 109 -20.46 6.17 -0.80
CA PRO A 109 -20.27 4.78 -1.25
C PRO A 109 -20.53 4.55 -2.74
N ASP A 110 -21.42 5.34 -3.35
CA ASP A 110 -21.70 5.25 -4.79
C ASP A 110 -20.52 5.71 -5.65
N ALA A 111 -19.57 6.43 -5.06
CA ALA A 111 -18.38 6.92 -5.74
C ALA A 111 -17.20 5.95 -5.67
N VAL A 112 -17.32 4.91 -4.88
CA VAL A 112 -16.25 3.91 -4.72
C VAL A 112 -15.93 3.17 -6.01
#